data_b4bc10b1d101133b42105cc1fd169191
#
_entry.id   b4bc10b1d101133b42105cc1fd169191
#
_cell.length_a   1.000
_cell.length_b   1.000
_cell.length_c   1.000
_cell.angle_alpha   90.00
_cell.angle_beta   90.00
_cell.angle_gamma   90.00
#
_symmetry.space_group_name_H-M   'P 1'
#
loop_
_entity.id
_entity.type
_entity.pdbx_description
1 polymer ?
#
loop_
_entity_poly.entity_id
_entity_poly.type
_entity_poly.pdbx_seq_one_letter_code
_entity_poly.pdbx_strand_id
1 'polypeptide(L)'
;MPLEHRCRVVILSRNSGFAAKLRSFLDDNGGFDVLAVLEALPSEDRMPTFLGHFRPNCLLADCSDLAATYDLLGTMERLQADCPVIACAPVHKPEMVLDLLRGGAFDYVSAPFREEILHEVFLRLLRRVKLQPDAGMSAFGRLIGFSSAKPGAGASTLATQTAFALRRQTGRRVLL
;
A
#
# COMPACT_ATOMS: atom_id res chain seq x y z
N MET A 1 -1.79 12.47 -19.99
CA MET A 1 -2.78 12.95 -19.02
C MET A 1 -2.13 12.89 -17.64
N PRO A 2 -2.09 13.97 -16.86
CA PRO A 2 -1.58 13.88 -15.49
C PRO A 2 -2.54 12.99 -14.70
N LEU A 3 -2.01 11.92 -14.12
CA LEU A 3 -2.76 11.05 -13.22
C LEU A 3 -3.10 11.88 -11.97
N GLU A 4 -4.37 12.17 -11.73
CA GLU A 4 -4.85 12.90 -10.54
C GLU A 4 -4.50 12.19 -9.22
N HIS A 5 -4.00 10.96 -9.27
CA HIS A 5 -3.62 10.16 -8.09
C HIS A 5 -2.23 9.57 -8.30
N ARG A 6 -1.28 9.98 -7.48
CA ARG A 6 0.05 9.37 -7.43
C ARG A 6 -0.03 8.03 -6.69
N CYS A 7 0.64 7.00 -7.22
CA CYS A 7 0.76 5.71 -6.57
C CYS A 7 1.80 5.79 -5.46
N ARG A 8 1.38 5.61 -4.23
CA ARG A 8 2.24 5.63 -3.04
C ARG A 8 2.93 4.28 -2.91
N VAL A 9 4.26 4.29 -3.00
CA VAL A 9 5.05 3.06 -3.01
C VAL A 9 6.12 3.08 -1.90
N VAL A 10 6.46 1.89 -1.40
CA VAL A 10 7.64 1.68 -0.56
C VAL A 10 8.55 0.70 -1.27
N ILE A 11 9.83 1.02 -1.37
CA ILE A 11 10.87 0.18 -1.96
C ILE A 11 11.54 -0.63 -0.84
N LEU A 12 11.64 -1.93 -1.02
CA LEU A 12 12.32 -2.86 -0.12
C LEU A 12 13.51 -3.45 -0.87
N SER A 13 14.73 -3.05 -0.55
CA SER A 13 15.95 -3.56 -1.20
C SER A 13 17.16 -3.38 -0.30
N ARG A 14 17.93 -4.46 -0.13
CA ARG A 14 19.26 -4.43 0.51
C ARG A 14 20.35 -3.89 -0.42
N ASN A 15 20.06 -3.80 -1.70
CA ASN A 15 20.98 -3.28 -2.71
C ASN A 15 20.68 -1.78 -2.92
N SER A 16 21.46 -0.92 -2.27
CA SER A 16 21.31 0.54 -2.35
C SER A 16 21.41 1.08 -3.78
N GLY A 17 22.29 0.48 -4.61
CA GLY A 17 22.45 0.87 -6.02
C GLY A 17 21.23 0.51 -6.87
N PHE A 18 20.61 -0.64 -6.63
CA PHE A 18 19.38 -1.02 -7.30
C PHE A 18 18.20 -0.16 -6.82
N ALA A 19 18.08 0.04 -5.51
CA ALA A 19 17.05 0.90 -4.93
C ALA A 19 17.12 2.33 -5.47
N ALA A 20 18.33 2.90 -5.58
CA ALA A 20 18.54 4.24 -6.13
C ALA A 20 18.12 4.33 -7.61
N LYS A 21 18.46 3.31 -8.44
CA LYS A 21 18.05 3.26 -9.84
C LYS A 21 16.51 3.15 -9.99
N LEU A 22 15.89 2.28 -9.19
CA LEU A 22 14.44 2.11 -9.19
C LEU A 22 13.74 3.41 -8.75
N ARG A 23 14.23 4.04 -7.70
CA ARG A 23 13.70 5.32 -7.22
C ARG A 23 13.82 6.42 -8.27
N SER A 24 15.03 6.61 -8.84
CA SER A 24 15.23 7.62 -9.90
C SER A 24 14.27 7.39 -11.06
N PHE A 25 14.11 6.14 -11.50
CA PHE A 25 13.19 5.80 -12.58
C PHE A 25 11.73 6.16 -12.24
N LEU A 26 11.29 5.91 -11.00
CA LEU A 26 9.92 6.24 -10.55
C LEU A 26 9.72 7.77 -10.44
N ASP A 27 10.73 8.49 -9.96
CA ASP A 27 10.69 9.94 -9.83
C ASP A 27 10.64 10.62 -11.22
N ASP A 28 11.41 10.10 -12.20
CA ASP A 28 11.49 10.62 -13.56
C ASP A 28 10.20 10.39 -14.37
N ASN A 29 9.51 9.28 -14.15
CA ASN A 29 8.31 8.91 -14.92
C ASN A 29 7.00 9.47 -14.34
N GLY A 30 7.03 10.12 -13.20
CA GLY A 30 5.85 10.72 -12.57
C GLY A 30 4.78 9.67 -12.20
N GLY A 31 3.73 10.06 -11.53
CA GLY A 31 2.66 9.13 -11.15
C GLY A 31 2.96 8.25 -9.93
N PHE A 32 4.20 8.25 -9.43
CA PHE A 32 4.60 7.54 -8.22
C PHE A 32 5.03 8.53 -7.12
N ASP A 33 4.80 8.11 -5.88
CA ASP A 33 5.24 8.81 -4.67
C ASP A 33 6.00 7.79 -3.80
N VAL A 34 7.34 7.87 -3.81
CA VAL A 34 8.20 6.95 -3.06
C VAL A 34 8.26 7.41 -1.61
N LEU A 35 7.47 6.77 -0.75
CA LEU A 35 7.33 7.12 0.66
C LEU A 35 8.56 6.79 1.48
N ALA A 36 9.18 5.64 1.19
CA ALA A 36 10.38 5.17 1.89
C ALA A 36 11.15 4.16 1.03
N VAL A 37 12.45 4.05 1.32
CA VAL A 37 13.33 2.97 0.85
C VAL A 37 13.86 2.28 2.09
N LEU A 38 13.60 0.98 2.23
CA LEU A 38 13.98 0.18 3.38
C LEU A 38 14.95 -0.93 2.96
N GLU A 39 16.02 -1.10 3.74
CA GLU A 39 17.01 -2.15 3.54
C GLU A 39 16.60 -3.48 4.18
N ALA A 40 15.70 -3.43 5.15
CA ALA A 40 15.19 -4.59 5.85
C ALA A 40 13.67 -4.56 5.98
N LEU A 41 13.06 -5.75 5.93
CA LEU A 41 11.64 -5.92 6.19
C LEU A 41 11.33 -5.60 7.66
N PRO A 42 10.24 -4.89 7.95
CA PRO A 42 9.68 -4.89 9.28
C PRO A 42 9.35 -6.32 9.72
N SER A 43 9.55 -6.62 11.00
CA SER A 43 9.10 -7.91 11.55
C SER A 43 7.59 -8.06 11.42
N GLU A 44 7.09 -9.30 11.40
CA GLU A 44 5.69 -9.62 11.16
C GLU A 44 4.74 -8.87 12.12
N ASP A 45 5.12 -8.76 13.39
CA ASP A 45 4.38 -8.02 14.42
C ASP A 45 4.33 -6.51 14.18
N ARG A 46 5.32 -5.94 13.49
CA ARG A 46 5.38 -4.50 13.14
C ARG A 46 4.80 -4.17 11.77
N MET A 47 4.59 -5.17 10.93
CA MET A 47 4.09 -4.97 9.57
C MET A 47 2.74 -4.24 9.54
N PRO A 48 1.73 -4.58 10.39
CA PRO A 48 0.47 -3.85 10.40
C PRO A 48 0.63 -2.37 10.76
N THR A 49 1.48 -2.06 11.74
CA THR A 49 1.78 -0.68 12.13
C THR A 49 2.48 0.08 11.01
N PHE A 50 3.43 -0.57 10.34
CA PHE A 50 4.15 -0.02 9.19
C PHE A 50 3.18 0.30 8.04
N LEU A 51 2.35 -0.67 7.64
CA LEU A 51 1.35 -0.47 6.57
C LEU A 51 0.33 0.62 6.95
N GLY A 52 -0.09 0.66 8.22
CA GLY A 52 -0.99 1.69 8.74
C GLY A 52 -0.38 3.10 8.74
N HIS A 53 0.93 3.23 8.98
CA HIS A 53 1.65 4.49 8.99
C HIS A 53 1.88 5.05 7.58
N PHE A 54 2.50 4.26 6.72
CA PHE A 54 2.83 4.69 5.36
C PHE A 54 1.65 4.64 4.41
N ARG A 55 0.71 3.71 4.61
CA ARG A 55 -0.44 3.46 3.72
C ARG A 55 -0.02 3.38 2.25
N PRO A 56 0.93 2.52 1.90
CA PRO A 56 1.37 2.38 0.52
C PRO A 56 0.27 1.72 -0.32
N ASN A 57 0.20 2.08 -1.60
CA ASN A 57 -0.67 1.39 -2.56
C ASN A 57 -0.06 0.06 -3.01
N CYS A 58 1.27 -0.06 -2.97
CA CYS A 58 2.00 -1.31 -3.18
C CYS A 58 3.40 -1.26 -2.56
N LEU A 59 4.00 -2.43 -2.37
CA LEU A 59 5.40 -2.60 -2.02
C LEU A 59 6.18 -3.04 -3.26
N LEU A 60 7.34 -2.45 -3.49
CA LEU A 60 8.29 -2.83 -4.54
C LEU A 60 9.43 -3.60 -3.88
N ALA A 61 9.45 -4.92 -4.02
CA ALA A 61 10.41 -5.79 -3.36
C ALA A 61 11.52 -6.21 -4.32
N ASP A 62 12.78 -5.91 -3.98
CA ASP A 62 13.95 -6.41 -4.69
C ASP A 62 14.06 -7.93 -4.48
N CYS A 63 13.84 -8.68 -5.55
CA CYS A 63 13.91 -10.14 -5.54
C CYS A 63 15.30 -10.70 -5.84
N SER A 64 16.36 -9.91 -5.68
CA SER A 64 17.75 -10.42 -5.68
C SER A 64 17.98 -11.41 -4.53
N ASP A 65 17.30 -11.20 -3.39
CA ASP A 65 17.20 -12.13 -2.26
C ASP A 65 15.81 -12.78 -2.29
N LEU A 66 15.73 -13.95 -2.91
CA LEU A 66 14.48 -14.70 -3.05
C LEU A 66 13.89 -15.14 -1.71
N ALA A 67 14.75 -15.54 -0.76
CA ALA A 67 14.30 -15.99 0.55
C ALA A 67 13.54 -14.83 1.27
N ALA A 68 14.15 -13.65 1.31
CA ALA A 68 13.51 -12.46 1.90
C ALA A 68 12.22 -12.06 1.15
N THR A 69 12.18 -12.25 -0.18
CA THR A 69 10.98 -11.96 -0.96
C THR A 69 9.85 -12.93 -0.63
N TYR A 70 10.12 -14.24 -0.52
CA TYR A 70 9.10 -15.22 -0.13
C TYR A 70 8.65 -15.04 1.32
N ASP A 71 9.54 -14.69 2.23
CA ASP A 71 9.19 -14.36 3.62
C ASP A 71 8.23 -13.15 3.67
N LEU A 72 8.48 -12.13 2.84
CA LEU A 72 7.57 -10.99 2.70
C LEU A 72 6.19 -11.44 2.19
N LEU A 73 6.17 -12.18 1.08
CA LEU A 73 4.91 -12.65 0.47
C LEU A 73 4.10 -13.48 1.46
N GLY A 74 4.74 -14.44 2.15
CA GLY A 74 4.10 -15.25 3.18
C GLY A 74 3.60 -14.42 4.37
N THR A 75 4.33 -13.39 4.78
CA THR A 75 3.89 -12.46 5.82
C THR A 75 2.66 -11.67 5.39
N MET A 76 2.65 -11.14 4.17
CA MET A 76 1.50 -10.40 3.64
C MET A 76 0.26 -11.27 3.52
N GLU A 77 0.43 -12.55 3.14
CA GLU A 77 -0.67 -13.53 3.07
C GLU A 77 -1.22 -13.85 4.47
N ARG A 78 -0.34 -14.19 5.44
CA ARG A 78 -0.77 -14.50 6.82
C ARG A 78 -1.51 -13.34 7.48
N LEU A 79 -1.07 -12.11 7.22
CA LEU A 79 -1.72 -10.89 7.74
C LEU A 79 -2.95 -10.50 6.94
N GLN A 80 -3.25 -11.20 5.84
CA GLN A 80 -4.31 -10.82 4.88
C GLN A 80 -4.21 -9.34 4.50
N ALA A 81 -2.97 -8.85 4.32
CA ALA A 81 -2.70 -7.45 4.08
C ALA A 81 -3.14 -7.05 2.67
N ASP A 82 -4.00 -6.04 2.60
CA ASP A 82 -4.48 -5.50 1.33
C ASP A 82 -3.50 -4.49 0.72
N CYS A 83 -2.24 -4.92 0.58
CA CYS A 83 -1.18 -4.15 -0.03
C CYS A 83 -0.40 -5.07 -0.99
N PRO A 84 -0.60 -4.96 -2.30
CA PRO A 84 0.06 -5.82 -3.27
C PRO A 84 1.58 -5.64 -3.26
N VAL A 85 2.29 -6.73 -3.48
CA VAL A 85 3.75 -6.77 -3.61
C VAL A 85 4.11 -6.95 -5.08
N ILE A 86 4.92 -6.05 -5.62
CA ILE A 86 5.50 -6.16 -6.96
C ILE A 86 6.96 -6.59 -6.79
N ALA A 87 7.31 -7.71 -7.38
CA ALA A 87 8.68 -8.20 -7.37
C ALA A 87 9.52 -7.44 -8.40
N CYS A 88 10.64 -6.87 -7.98
CA CYS A 88 11.54 -6.09 -8.81
C CYS A 88 12.91 -6.78 -8.90
N ALA A 89 13.45 -6.99 -10.11
CA ALA A 89 14.73 -7.66 -10.31
C ALA A 89 15.74 -6.76 -11.04
N PRO A 90 17.03 -6.82 -10.68
CA PRO A 90 18.08 -6.13 -11.42
C PRO A 90 18.34 -6.78 -12.81
N VAL A 91 17.96 -8.03 -12.98
CA VAL A 91 18.10 -8.79 -14.25
C VAL A 91 16.88 -9.68 -14.44
N HIS A 92 16.37 -9.73 -15.67
CA HIS A 92 15.25 -10.58 -16.01
C HIS A 92 15.62 -12.07 -15.95
N LYS A 93 14.87 -12.85 -15.17
CA LYS A 93 14.99 -14.31 -15.05
C LYS A 93 13.62 -14.95 -15.23
N PRO A 94 13.30 -15.47 -16.41
CA PRO A 94 11.98 -16.02 -16.72
C PRO A 94 11.51 -17.12 -15.76
N GLU A 95 12.44 -17.95 -15.28
CA GLU A 95 12.15 -19.08 -14.37
C GLU A 95 11.55 -18.58 -13.04
N MET A 96 12.02 -17.41 -12.58
CA MET A 96 11.59 -16.82 -11.30
C MET A 96 10.21 -16.18 -11.38
N VAL A 97 9.78 -15.73 -12.57
CA VAL A 97 8.55 -14.95 -12.72
C VAL A 97 7.34 -15.76 -12.28
N LEU A 98 7.20 -16.98 -12.79
CA LEU A 98 6.06 -17.84 -12.46
C LEU A 98 6.03 -18.22 -10.98
N ASP A 99 7.20 -18.49 -10.39
CA ASP A 99 7.29 -18.87 -8.98
C ASP A 99 6.97 -17.71 -8.06
N LEU A 100 7.42 -16.49 -8.37
CA LEU A 100 7.08 -15.28 -7.62
C LEU A 100 5.59 -14.96 -7.70
N LEU A 101 4.99 -15.06 -8.90
CA LEU A 101 3.56 -14.83 -9.08
C LEU A 101 2.73 -15.89 -8.34
N ARG A 102 3.12 -17.18 -8.39
CA ARG A 102 2.49 -18.26 -7.61
C ARG A 102 2.68 -18.07 -6.10
N GLY A 103 3.80 -17.51 -5.69
CA GLY A 103 4.10 -17.16 -4.30
C GLY A 103 3.33 -15.95 -3.78
N GLY A 104 2.44 -15.35 -4.60
CA GLY A 104 1.57 -14.25 -4.19
C GLY A 104 2.05 -12.86 -4.59
N ALA A 105 3.14 -12.73 -5.36
CA ALA A 105 3.49 -11.45 -5.96
C ALA A 105 2.38 -11.00 -6.92
N PHE A 106 2.01 -9.74 -6.83
CA PHE A 106 0.98 -9.17 -7.70
C PHE A 106 1.47 -9.06 -9.14
N ASP A 107 2.74 -8.71 -9.30
CA ASP A 107 3.38 -8.54 -10.60
C ASP A 107 4.90 -8.63 -10.48
N TYR A 108 5.58 -8.63 -11.62
CA TYR A 108 7.04 -8.71 -11.72
C TYR A 108 7.55 -7.66 -12.72
N VAL A 109 8.59 -6.94 -12.32
CA VAL A 109 9.27 -5.95 -13.16
C VAL A 109 10.78 -6.15 -13.06
N SER A 110 11.49 -6.06 -14.17
CA SER A 110 12.95 -6.19 -14.18
C SER A 110 13.63 -5.02 -14.88
N ALA A 111 14.87 -4.76 -14.49
CA ALA A 111 15.71 -3.82 -15.22
C ALA A 111 16.14 -4.41 -16.59
N PRO A 112 16.34 -3.57 -17.63
CA PRO A 112 16.13 -2.13 -17.62
C PRO A 112 14.64 -1.79 -17.50
N PHE A 113 14.31 -0.90 -16.56
CA PHE A 113 12.93 -0.49 -16.37
C PHE A 113 12.42 0.28 -17.58
N ARG A 114 11.20 -0.02 -18.02
CA ARG A 114 10.52 0.64 -19.13
C ARG A 114 9.21 1.26 -18.65
N GLU A 115 8.96 2.48 -19.09
CA GLU A 115 7.79 3.26 -18.71
C GLU A 115 6.49 2.52 -19.04
N GLU A 116 6.42 1.89 -20.22
CA GLU A 116 5.23 1.19 -20.68
C GLU A 116 4.85 0.03 -19.74
N ILE A 117 5.86 -0.74 -19.29
CA ILE A 117 5.64 -1.88 -18.38
C ILE A 117 5.15 -1.40 -17.03
N LEU A 118 5.79 -0.37 -16.47
CA LEU A 118 5.36 0.20 -15.20
C LEU A 118 3.97 0.83 -15.28
N HIS A 119 3.66 1.47 -16.40
CA HIS A 119 2.33 2.03 -16.63
C HIS A 119 1.25 0.94 -16.66
N GLU A 120 1.51 -0.19 -17.32
CA GLU A 120 0.59 -1.34 -17.33
C GLU A 120 0.38 -1.94 -15.95
N VAL A 121 1.48 -2.13 -15.19
CA VAL A 121 1.41 -2.61 -13.79
C VAL A 121 0.59 -1.65 -12.95
N PHE A 122 0.80 -0.36 -13.10
CA PHE A 122 0.05 0.68 -12.40
C PHE A 122 -1.44 0.66 -12.77
N LEU A 123 -1.79 0.53 -14.04
CA LEU A 123 -3.18 0.42 -14.46
C LEU A 123 -3.86 -0.83 -13.86
N ARG A 124 -3.14 -1.95 -13.75
CA ARG A 124 -3.64 -3.16 -13.08
C ARG A 124 -3.88 -2.93 -11.59
N LEU A 125 -2.94 -2.25 -10.90
CA LEU A 125 -3.11 -1.83 -9.50
C LEU A 125 -4.34 -0.94 -9.31
N LEU A 126 -4.51 0.07 -10.16
CA LEU A 126 -5.66 0.98 -10.09
C LEU A 126 -7.00 0.25 -10.29
N ARG A 127 -7.03 -0.75 -11.19
CA ARG A 127 -8.23 -1.57 -11.37
C ARG A 127 -8.56 -2.36 -10.10
N ARG A 128 -7.55 -2.96 -9.45
CA ARG A 128 -7.73 -3.66 -8.17
C ARG A 128 -8.27 -2.72 -7.10
N VAL A 129 -7.69 -1.55 -6.93
CA VAL A 129 -8.13 -0.53 -5.98
C VAL A 129 -9.55 -0.03 -6.29
N LYS A 130 -9.90 0.14 -7.58
CA LYS A 130 -11.26 0.55 -7.99
C LYS A 130 -12.30 -0.55 -7.86
N LEU A 131 -11.91 -1.83 -7.99
CA LEU A 131 -12.80 -2.97 -7.79
C LEU A 131 -13.04 -3.29 -6.31
N GLN A 132 -12.22 -2.74 -5.41
CA GLN A 132 -12.45 -2.73 -3.98
C GLN A 132 -12.91 -1.31 -3.59
N PRO A 133 -14.22 -1.01 -3.69
CA PRO A 133 -14.71 0.30 -3.28
C PRO A 133 -14.34 0.52 -1.82
N ASP A 134 -13.49 1.52 -1.59
CA ASP A 134 -13.03 2.00 -0.27
C ASP A 134 -12.01 1.15 0.53
N ALA A 135 -11.36 0.14 -0.02
CA ALA A 135 -10.28 -0.58 0.67
C ALA A 135 -9.01 0.30 0.90
N GLY A 136 -8.85 1.39 0.15
CA GLY A 136 -7.74 2.35 0.33
C GLY A 136 -7.98 3.42 1.40
N MET A 137 -9.17 3.50 1.99
CA MET A 137 -9.48 4.39 3.10
C MET A 137 -9.85 3.59 4.34
N SER A 138 -8.80 3.18 5.06
CA SER A 138 -8.84 2.59 6.39
C SER A 138 -9.96 1.56 6.63
N ALA A 139 -9.59 0.28 6.68
CA ALA A 139 -10.38 -0.75 7.38
C ALA A 139 -10.64 -0.34 8.86
N PHE A 140 -9.92 0.66 9.35
CA PHE A 140 -10.13 1.30 10.64
C PHE A 140 -10.93 2.57 10.45
N GLY A 141 -12.20 2.56 10.86
CA GLY A 141 -13.00 3.76 10.98
C GLY A 141 -12.34 4.79 11.92
N ARG A 142 -12.68 6.06 11.76
CA ARG A 142 -12.29 7.07 12.76
C ARG A 142 -13.22 6.92 13.96
N LEU A 143 -12.66 6.71 15.15
CA LEU A 143 -13.40 6.74 16.40
C LEU A 143 -13.42 8.17 16.94
N ILE A 144 -14.60 8.69 17.19
CA ILE A 144 -14.80 10.01 17.81
C ILE A 144 -15.51 9.77 19.16
N GLY A 145 -14.82 10.02 20.25
CA GLY A 145 -15.38 9.91 21.60
C GLY A 145 -15.99 11.23 22.08
N PHE A 146 -17.17 11.17 22.68
CA PHE A 146 -17.81 12.28 23.35
C PHE A 146 -17.84 11.99 24.84
N SER A 147 -17.23 12.86 25.65
CA SER A 147 -17.23 12.75 27.11
C SER A 147 -17.89 13.97 27.71
N SER A 148 -18.74 13.77 28.71
CA SER A 148 -19.39 14.85 29.46
C SER A 148 -18.64 15.14 30.76
N ALA A 149 -18.41 16.40 31.07
CA ALA A 149 -17.81 16.81 32.34
C ALA A 149 -18.77 16.61 33.55
N LYS A 150 -20.09 16.56 33.29
CA LYS A 150 -21.12 16.31 34.31
C LYS A 150 -22.31 15.56 33.69
N PRO A 151 -23.06 14.78 34.49
CA PRO A 151 -24.33 14.17 34.04
C PRO A 151 -25.29 15.20 33.43
N GLY A 152 -25.93 14.81 32.32
CA GLY A 152 -26.89 15.69 31.64
C GLY A 152 -26.30 16.79 30.74
N ALA A 153 -24.98 16.83 30.52
CA ALA A 153 -24.33 17.85 29.66
C ALA A 153 -24.57 17.67 28.16
N GLY A 154 -25.40 16.72 27.71
CA GLY A 154 -25.80 16.56 26.31
C GLY A 154 -24.82 15.82 25.44
N ALA A 155 -23.85 15.07 25.99
CA ALA A 155 -22.84 14.31 25.20
C ALA A 155 -23.49 13.37 24.20
N SER A 156 -24.51 12.59 24.58
CA SER A 156 -25.25 11.69 23.70
C SER A 156 -25.97 12.44 22.58
N THR A 157 -26.60 13.57 22.87
CA THR A 157 -27.25 14.42 21.86
C THR A 157 -26.23 14.95 20.85
N LEU A 158 -25.09 15.44 21.35
CA LEU A 158 -24.01 15.93 20.50
C LEU A 158 -23.40 14.80 19.61
N ALA A 159 -23.19 13.60 20.17
CA ALA A 159 -22.73 12.44 19.43
C ALA A 159 -23.69 12.09 18.29
N THR A 160 -24.99 12.03 18.57
CA THR A 160 -26.02 11.72 17.58
C THR A 160 -26.07 12.77 16.47
N GLN A 161 -26.11 14.05 16.83
CA GLN A 161 -26.15 15.14 15.83
C GLN A 161 -24.87 15.15 14.96
N THR A 162 -23.70 14.92 15.58
CA THR A 162 -22.44 14.85 14.85
C THR A 162 -22.42 13.66 13.87
N ALA A 163 -22.95 12.49 14.28
CA ALA A 163 -23.05 11.32 13.41
C ALA A 163 -23.93 11.60 12.18
N PHE A 164 -25.10 12.23 12.37
CA PHE A 164 -25.97 12.62 11.26
C PHE A 164 -25.30 13.65 10.33
N ALA A 165 -24.62 14.65 10.88
CA ALA A 165 -23.93 15.66 10.11
C ALA A 165 -22.79 15.04 9.27
N LEU A 166 -21.96 14.17 9.86
CA LEU A 166 -20.90 13.46 9.17
C LEU A 166 -21.42 12.58 8.03
N ARG A 167 -22.51 11.83 8.27
CA ARG A 167 -23.14 11.03 7.22
C ARG A 167 -23.60 11.88 6.04
N ARG A 168 -24.27 13.01 6.32
CA ARG A 168 -24.75 13.93 5.27
C ARG A 168 -23.64 14.57 4.48
N GLN A 169 -22.54 14.98 5.14
CA GLN A 169 -21.44 15.68 4.49
C GLN A 169 -20.51 14.75 3.74
N THR A 170 -20.28 13.52 4.25
CA THR A 170 -19.26 12.62 3.70
C THR A 170 -19.84 11.47 2.89
N GLY A 171 -21.12 11.16 3.00
CA GLY A 171 -21.76 9.99 2.40
C GLY A 171 -21.31 8.65 2.99
N ARG A 172 -20.39 8.65 3.98
CA ARG A 172 -19.82 7.44 4.57
C ARG A 172 -20.75 6.80 5.59
N ARG A 173 -20.52 5.49 5.83
CA ARG A 173 -21.22 4.80 6.94
C ARG A 173 -20.72 5.35 8.28
N VAL A 174 -21.63 5.68 9.15
CA VAL A 174 -21.37 6.14 10.53
C VAL A 174 -22.13 5.20 11.46
N LEU A 175 -21.43 4.65 12.46
CA LEU A 175 -22.01 3.85 13.54
C LEU A 175 -22.05 4.72 14.81
N LEU A 176 -23.13 4.60 15.59
CA LEU A 176 -23.33 5.22 16.89
C LEU A 176 -23.37 4.15 17.96
#